data_49e57a03395a9fbe2e912ec47c054d5b
#
_entry.id   49e57a03395a9fbe2e912ec47c054d5b
#
_cell.length_a   1.000
_cell.length_b   1.000
_cell.length_c   1.000
_cell.angle_alpha   90.00
_cell.angle_beta   90.00
_cell.angle_gamma   90.00
#
_symmetry.space_group_name_H-M   'P 1'
#
loop_
_entity.id
_entity.type
_entity.pdbx_description
1 polymer ?
#
loop_
_entity_poly.entity_id
_entity_poly.type
_entity_poly.pdbx_seq_one_letter_code
_entity_poly.pdbx_strand_id
1 'polypeptide(L)'
;MAEITAALVKDLREKSGAGMMDCKKALQENNGDMEAAVDWLRTKGLSKAAKKSDRAAAEGLVAGKLSDDGKTGVLVELNAETDFVSKNDLFQTAARDFAAIGLEVEGVDAITAAKTAKGEVVSDVITNLIATIGENMRLRRSARLSVSEGAVSLYLHNAQGEGVGRLGVLVALEGAGDQAVLKDVGRKIALHVAGTPTPPLALNEGDLDPAAVEKEKKFLTDQALESGKPLAVVEKMIEGRIRKWQEEVVLLKQPFVMNPDQTIEQLIAETAKETGAPVAVKAFVRFALGEGVEKKQDDFAAEVASMTGQG
;
A
#
# COMPACT_ATOMS: atom_id res chain seq x y z
N MET A 1 49.38 -3.62 1.22
CA MET A 1 47.91 -3.78 1.14
C MET A 1 47.47 -4.44 2.43
N ALA A 2 46.50 -3.87 3.12
CA ALA A 2 45.93 -4.50 4.33
C ALA A 2 45.36 -5.87 3.98
N GLU A 3 45.58 -6.85 4.83
CA GLU A 3 45.03 -8.19 4.65
C GLU A 3 43.54 -8.17 4.93
N ILE A 4 42.72 -8.45 3.91
CA ILE A 4 41.27 -8.48 4.03
C ILE A 4 40.85 -9.82 4.62
N THR A 5 40.66 -9.85 5.93
CA THR A 5 40.25 -11.06 6.64
C THR A 5 38.75 -11.35 6.51
N ALA A 6 38.35 -12.62 6.65
CA ALA A 6 36.96 -13.02 6.67
C ALA A 6 36.13 -12.32 7.77
N ALA A 7 36.77 -12.03 8.92
CA ALA A 7 36.14 -11.28 10.01
C ALA A 7 35.83 -9.85 9.60
N LEU A 8 36.75 -9.15 8.95
CA LEU A 8 36.53 -7.79 8.47
C LEU A 8 35.40 -7.71 7.46
N VAL A 9 35.29 -8.70 6.55
CA VAL A 9 34.21 -8.81 5.58
C VAL A 9 32.88 -9.06 6.27
N LYS A 10 32.83 -9.90 7.29
CA LYS A 10 31.65 -10.16 8.11
C LYS A 10 31.19 -8.91 8.83
N ASP A 11 32.09 -8.19 9.49
CA ASP A 11 31.79 -6.95 10.21
C ASP A 11 31.22 -5.87 9.27
N LEU A 12 31.82 -5.71 8.08
CA LEU A 12 31.28 -4.77 7.08
C LEU A 12 29.90 -5.19 6.58
N ARG A 13 29.66 -6.49 6.40
CA ARG A 13 28.36 -7.02 6.02
C ARG A 13 27.29 -6.76 7.08
N GLU A 14 27.62 -6.96 8.35
CA GLU A 14 26.71 -6.70 9.48
C GLU A 14 26.35 -5.20 9.58
N LYS A 15 27.33 -4.31 9.31
CA LYS A 15 27.14 -2.85 9.32
C LYS A 15 26.38 -2.32 8.10
N SER A 16 26.63 -2.86 6.93
CA SER A 16 26.12 -2.28 5.67
C SER A 16 24.94 -3.04 5.06
N GLY A 17 24.66 -4.28 5.52
CA GLY A 17 23.66 -5.16 4.89
C GLY A 17 24.02 -5.63 3.47
N ALA A 18 25.17 -5.23 2.92
CA ALA A 18 25.58 -5.54 1.55
C ALA A 18 25.99 -7.00 1.37
N GLY A 19 26.00 -7.48 0.12
CA GLY A 19 26.45 -8.84 -0.21
C GLY A 19 27.94 -9.07 0.15
N MET A 20 28.29 -10.31 0.55
CA MET A 20 29.64 -10.66 0.99
C MET A 20 30.72 -10.30 -0.03
N MET A 21 30.43 -10.51 -1.33
CA MET A 21 31.42 -10.21 -2.40
C MET A 21 31.58 -8.70 -2.61
N ASP A 22 30.48 -7.92 -2.46
CA ASP A 22 30.55 -6.46 -2.53
C ASP A 22 31.32 -5.90 -1.32
N CYS A 23 31.10 -6.45 -0.11
CA CYS A 23 31.88 -6.07 1.09
C CYS A 23 33.35 -6.36 0.92
N LYS A 24 33.72 -7.58 0.43
CA LYS A 24 35.12 -7.93 0.16
C LYS A 24 35.76 -6.96 -0.82
N LYS A 25 35.06 -6.65 -1.91
CA LYS A 25 35.54 -5.71 -2.93
C LYS A 25 35.66 -4.30 -2.38
N ALA A 26 34.70 -3.81 -1.60
CA ALA A 26 34.75 -2.50 -0.97
C ALA A 26 36.00 -2.37 -0.06
N LEU A 27 36.29 -3.38 0.77
CA LEU A 27 37.47 -3.39 1.61
C LEU A 27 38.78 -3.42 0.79
N GLN A 28 38.82 -4.17 -0.30
CA GLN A 28 39.97 -4.22 -1.20
C GLN A 28 40.24 -2.85 -1.86
N GLU A 29 39.22 -2.21 -2.39
CA GLU A 29 39.34 -0.90 -3.04
C GLU A 29 39.68 0.24 -2.07
N ASN A 30 39.42 0.05 -0.78
CA ASN A 30 39.69 1.03 0.28
C ASN A 30 40.74 0.58 1.28
N ASN A 31 41.66 -0.32 0.89
CA ASN A 31 42.78 -0.79 1.69
C ASN A 31 42.43 -1.28 3.11
N GLY A 32 41.22 -1.83 3.29
CA GLY A 32 40.75 -2.33 4.57
C GLY A 32 40.12 -1.27 5.48
N ASP A 33 40.03 -0.02 5.03
CA ASP A 33 39.34 1.04 5.78
C ASP A 33 37.85 0.78 5.79
N MET A 34 37.30 0.64 6.98
CA MET A 34 35.88 0.28 7.18
C MET A 34 34.93 1.40 6.82
N GLU A 35 35.21 2.66 7.16
CA GLU A 35 34.39 3.81 6.90
C GLU A 35 34.36 4.13 5.40
N ALA A 36 35.55 4.18 4.79
CA ALA A 36 35.67 4.36 3.35
C ALA A 36 34.98 3.24 2.55
N ALA A 37 35.02 2.00 3.04
CA ALA A 37 34.31 0.87 2.42
C ALA A 37 32.78 0.99 2.53
N VAL A 38 32.24 1.49 3.63
CA VAL A 38 30.79 1.80 3.79
C VAL A 38 30.38 2.88 2.78
N ASP A 39 31.12 3.97 2.67
CA ASP A 39 30.85 5.06 1.72
C ASP A 39 30.91 4.58 0.26
N TRP A 40 31.89 3.73 -0.04
CA TRP A 40 32.03 3.10 -1.36
C TRP A 40 30.82 2.21 -1.70
N LEU A 41 30.35 1.40 -0.73
CA LEU A 41 29.17 0.57 -0.89
C LEU A 41 27.92 1.39 -1.09
N ARG A 42 27.75 2.49 -0.35
CA ARG A 42 26.63 3.44 -0.51
C ARG A 42 26.63 4.05 -1.90
N THR A 43 27.76 4.57 -2.37
CA THR A 43 27.89 5.14 -3.71
C THR A 43 27.57 4.12 -4.81
N LYS A 44 28.09 2.89 -4.65
CA LYS A 44 27.81 1.80 -5.58
C LYS A 44 26.34 1.35 -5.55
N GLY A 45 25.72 1.34 -4.37
CA GLY A 45 24.30 1.08 -4.18
C GLY A 45 23.42 2.09 -4.91
N LEU A 46 23.72 3.37 -4.76
CA LEU A 46 23.04 4.46 -5.49
C LEU A 46 23.12 4.26 -7.02
N SER A 47 24.29 3.90 -7.54
CA SER A 47 24.47 3.63 -8.98
C SER A 47 23.68 2.41 -9.45
N LYS A 48 23.60 1.35 -8.64
CA LYS A 48 22.78 0.16 -8.95
C LYS A 48 21.27 0.50 -8.92
N ALA A 49 20.83 1.27 -7.93
CA ALA A 49 19.45 1.71 -7.79
C ALA A 49 19.01 2.60 -8.97
N ALA A 50 19.85 3.59 -9.33
CA ALA A 50 19.58 4.48 -10.46
C ALA A 50 19.39 3.73 -11.79
N LYS A 51 20.17 2.68 -12.03
CA LYS A 51 20.04 1.85 -13.25
C LYS A 51 18.75 1.03 -13.33
N LYS A 52 18.02 0.91 -12.23
CA LYS A 52 16.80 0.11 -12.11
C LYS A 52 15.54 0.94 -11.93
N SER A 53 15.67 2.25 -11.69
CA SER A 53 14.57 3.16 -11.38
C SER A 53 13.43 3.13 -12.39
N ASP A 54 13.74 2.87 -13.66
CA ASP A 54 12.76 2.85 -14.76
C ASP A 54 12.02 1.52 -14.93
N ARG A 55 12.40 0.50 -14.13
CA ARG A 55 11.73 -0.80 -14.19
C ARG A 55 10.41 -0.75 -13.45
N ALA A 56 9.37 -1.33 -14.04
CA ALA A 56 8.06 -1.39 -13.41
C ALA A 56 8.12 -2.23 -12.11
N ALA A 57 7.64 -1.66 -11.03
CA ALA A 57 7.54 -2.31 -9.71
C ALA A 57 6.08 -2.28 -9.26
N ALA A 58 5.34 -3.36 -9.53
CA ALA A 58 3.91 -3.50 -9.24
C ALA A 58 3.62 -4.62 -8.24
N GLU A 59 4.60 -5.45 -7.92
CA GLU A 59 4.56 -6.46 -6.88
C GLU A 59 5.11 -5.89 -5.55
N GLY A 60 5.23 -6.69 -4.50
CA GLY A 60 5.75 -6.26 -3.19
C GLY A 60 4.77 -6.51 -2.06
N LEU A 61 4.60 -5.53 -1.14
CA LEU A 61 3.76 -5.67 0.05
C LEU A 61 3.02 -4.37 0.41
N VAL A 62 1.85 -4.55 1.03
CA VAL A 62 1.19 -3.52 1.84
C VAL A 62 1.48 -3.85 3.30
N ALA A 63 2.09 -2.92 4.02
CA ALA A 63 2.29 -3.03 5.47
C ALA A 63 1.36 -2.08 6.21
N GLY A 64 0.88 -2.51 7.37
CA GLY A 64 0.03 -1.70 8.22
C GLY A 64 0.41 -1.77 9.69
N LYS A 65 0.21 -0.67 10.40
CA LYS A 65 0.44 -0.59 11.84
C LYS A 65 -0.59 0.31 12.52
N LEU A 66 -0.98 -0.07 13.72
CA LEU A 66 -1.78 0.76 14.62
C LEU A 66 -0.89 1.31 15.75
N SER A 67 -1.23 2.49 16.26
CA SER A 67 -0.69 3.00 17.51
C SER A 67 -1.16 2.16 18.69
N ASP A 68 -0.44 2.21 19.81
CA ASP A 68 -0.74 1.40 21.00
C ASP A 68 -2.10 1.75 21.61
N ASP A 69 -2.53 3.02 21.50
CA ASP A 69 -3.85 3.48 21.95
C ASP A 69 -4.98 3.11 20.98
N GLY A 70 -4.64 2.61 19.77
CA GLY A 70 -5.58 2.23 18.73
C GLY A 70 -6.31 3.41 18.07
N LYS A 71 -5.81 4.63 18.23
CA LYS A 71 -6.44 5.85 17.68
C LYS A 71 -5.81 6.33 16.38
N THR A 72 -4.66 5.78 16.02
CA THR A 72 -3.98 6.07 14.76
C THR A 72 -3.63 4.77 14.03
N GLY A 73 -3.78 4.76 12.72
CA GLY A 73 -3.39 3.65 11.88
C GLY A 73 -2.71 4.13 10.61
N VAL A 74 -1.78 3.34 10.11
CA VAL A 74 -1.01 3.62 8.89
C VAL A 74 -1.03 2.42 7.96
N LEU A 75 -1.14 2.69 6.66
CA LEU A 75 -0.78 1.78 5.58
C LEU A 75 0.34 2.38 4.76
N VAL A 76 1.27 1.53 4.36
CA VAL A 76 2.29 1.84 3.36
C VAL A 76 2.31 0.76 2.28
N GLU A 77 2.60 1.12 1.05
CA GLU A 77 2.83 0.18 -0.05
C GLU A 77 4.28 0.28 -0.49
N LEU A 78 5.04 -0.80 -0.26
CA LEU A 78 6.42 -0.97 -0.69
C LEU A 78 6.43 -1.91 -1.90
N ASN A 79 6.73 -1.38 -3.08
CA ASN A 79 6.72 -2.13 -4.33
C ASN A 79 8.10 -2.69 -4.68
N ALA A 80 8.07 -3.82 -5.42
CA ALA A 80 9.20 -4.48 -6.04
C ALA A 80 8.82 -4.97 -7.45
N GLU A 81 9.79 -5.48 -8.21
CA GLU A 81 9.54 -5.98 -9.57
C GLU A 81 8.78 -7.31 -9.56
N THR A 82 9.14 -8.24 -8.63
CA THR A 82 8.56 -9.59 -8.56
C THR A 82 7.93 -9.88 -7.21
N ASP A 83 7.06 -10.88 -7.18
CA ASP A 83 6.38 -11.36 -5.96
C ASP A 83 7.31 -12.20 -5.05
N PHE A 84 8.43 -12.71 -5.56
CA PHE A 84 9.42 -13.45 -4.76
C PHE A 84 9.98 -12.60 -3.63
N VAL A 85 10.13 -11.30 -3.85
CA VAL A 85 10.64 -10.35 -2.86
C VAL A 85 9.73 -10.25 -1.64
N SER A 86 8.44 -10.47 -1.80
CA SER A 86 7.45 -10.40 -0.71
C SER A 86 7.76 -11.37 0.46
N LYS A 87 8.50 -12.45 0.19
CA LYS A 87 8.92 -13.46 1.17
C LYS A 87 10.29 -13.18 1.78
N ASN A 88 10.99 -12.15 1.32
CA ASN A 88 12.32 -11.80 1.83
C ASN A 88 12.20 -11.08 3.17
N ASP A 89 12.91 -11.58 4.20
CA ASP A 89 12.84 -11.04 5.56
C ASP A 89 13.28 -9.58 5.67
N LEU A 90 14.31 -9.17 4.91
CA LEU A 90 14.81 -7.79 4.90
C LEU A 90 13.74 -6.84 4.31
N PHE A 91 13.07 -7.27 3.24
CA PHE A 91 12.01 -6.51 2.60
C PHE A 91 10.78 -6.37 3.51
N GLN A 92 10.35 -7.47 4.13
CA GLN A 92 9.24 -7.45 5.09
C GLN A 92 9.55 -6.59 6.32
N THR A 93 10.78 -6.66 6.83
CA THR A 93 11.22 -5.84 7.97
C THR A 93 11.19 -4.37 7.60
N ALA A 94 11.73 -3.99 6.44
CA ALA A 94 11.68 -2.61 5.96
C ALA A 94 10.23 -2.11 5.80
N ALA A 95 9.34 -2.91 5.22
CA ALA A 95 7.93 -2.54 5.08
C ALA A 95 7.25 -2.26 6.44
N ARG A 96 7.53 -3.10 7.46
CA ARG A 96 7.04 -2.88 8.84
C ARG A 96 7.64 -1.64 9.49
N ASP A 97 8.94 -1.42 9.32
CA ASP A 97 9.63 -0.24 9.87
C ASP A 97 9.07 1.05 9.24
N PHE A 98 8.80 1.05 7.94
CA PHE A 98 8.21 2.20 7.25
C PHE A 98 6.76 2.47 7.70
N ALA A 99 5.97 1.42 7.96
CA ALA A 99 4.65 1.58 8.56
C ALA A 99 4.73 2.13 10.00
N ALA A 100 5.74 1.71 10.78
CA ALA A 100 5.95 2.25 12.12
C ALA A 100 6.33 3.74 12.08
N ILE A 101 7.22 4.14 11.17
CA ILE A 101 7.60 5.55 10.96
C ILE A 101 6.38 6.38 10.54
N GLY A 102 5.50 5.83 9.69
CA GLY A 102 4.28 6.49 9.25
C GLY A 102 3.27 6.80 10.37
N LEU A 103 3.40 6.20 11.58
CA LEU A 103 2.64 6.63 12.74
C LEU A 103 3.06 8.01 13.24
N GLU A 104 4.34 8.38 13.07
CA GLU A 104 4.93 9.62 13.57
C GLU A 104 4.94 10.73 12.51
N VAL A 105 5.10 10.37 11.23
CA VAL A 105 5.18 11.32 10.12
C VAL A 105 4.19 10.97 9.03
N GLU A 106 3.74 11.96 8.23
CA GLU A 106 2.72 11.77 7.22
C GLU A 106 3.28 11.98 5.81
N GLY A 107 2.90 11.07 4.90
CA GLY A 107 3.27 11.15 3.49
C GLY A 107 4.58 10.42 3.16
N VAL A 108 4.70 10.00 1.90
CA VAL A 108 5.82 9.21 1.39
C VAL A 108 7.15 9.95 1.56
N ASP A 109 7.18 11.23 1.25
CA ASP A 109 8.42 12.03 1.31
C ASP A 109 8.92 12.15 2.75
N ALA A 110 8.03 12.39 3.72
CA ALA A 110 8.39 12.49 5.12
C ALA A 110 8.88 11.14 5.67
N ILE A 111 8.23 10.03 5.31
CA ILE A 111 8.69 8.68 5.69
C ILE A 111 10.06 8.40 5.07
N THR A 112 10.25 8.72 3.78
CA THR A 112 11.50 8.46 3.05
C THR A 112 12.69 9.24 3.62
N ALA A 113 12.44 10.44 4.14
CA ALA A 113 13.46 11.28 4.78
C ALA A 113 13.71 10.92 6.26
N ALA A 114 12.81 10.17 6.89
CA ALA A 114 12.90 9.80 8.29
C ALA A 114 13.97 8.73 8.57
N LYS A 115 14.28 8.52 9.84
CA LYS A 115 15.19 7.47 10.30
C LYS A 115 14.44 6.30 10.89
N THR A 116 14.92 5.09 10.60
CA THR A 116 14.49 3.86 11.26
C THR A 116 14.92 3.86 12.73
N ALA A 117 14.41 2.92 13.51
CA ALA A 117 14.85 2.71 14.91
C ALA A 117 16.35 2.41 15.02
N LYS A 118 16.99 1.95 13.94
CA LYS A 118 18.45 1.70 13.86
C LYS A 118 19.25 2.96 13.50
N GLY A 119 18.58 4.09 13.24
CA GLY A 119 19.21 5.35 12.86
C GLY A 119 19.52 5.51 11.37
N GLU A 120 19.17 4.53 10.53
CA GLU A 120 19.36 4.58 9.07
C GLU A 120 18.25 5.41 8.42
N VAL A 121 18.58 6.21 7.43
CA VAL A 121 17.56 6.95 6.65
C VAL A 121 16.80 5.99 5.74
N VAL A 122 15.48 6.09 5.66
CA VAL A 122 14.63 5.19 4.87
C VAL A 122 15.05 5.12 3.40
N SER A 123 15.43 6.25 2.78
CA SER A 123 15.97 6.27 1.41
C SER A 123 17.22 5.41 1.24
N ASP A 124 18.10 5.41 2.25
CA ASP A 124 19.32 4.59 2.22
C ASP A 124 18.98 3.12 2.41
N VAL A 125 17.98 2.79 3.27
CA VAL A 125 17.49 1.41 3.44
C VAL A 125 16.93 0.89 2.11
N ILE A 126 16.09 1.66 1.40
CA ILE A 126 15.57 1.27 0.08
C ILE A 126 16.70 1.05 -0.91
N THR A 127 17.68 1.96 -0.96
CA THR A 127 18.87 1.84 -1.83
C THR A 127 19.66 0.56 -1.54
N ASN A 128 19.86 0.24 -0.27
CA ASN A 128 20.55 -0.98 0.16
C ASN A 128 19.77 -2.26 -0.20
N LEU A 129 18.44 -2.23 -0.09
CA LEU A 129 17.58 -3.34 -0.53
C LEU A 129 17.72 -3.58 -2.04
N ILE A 130 17.65 -2.50 -2.85
CA ILE A 130 17.85 -2.59 -4.32
C ILE A 130 19.21 -3.16 -4.66
N ALA A 131 20.27 -2.70 -3.95
CA ALA A 131 21.63 -3.17 -4.19
C ALA A 131 21.82 -4.66 -3.81
N THR A 132 21.16 -5.12 -2.77
CA THR A 132 21.30 -6.46 -2.19
C THR A 132 20.42 -7.49 -2.89
N ILE A 133 19.15 -7.17 -3.06
CA ILE A 133 18.13 -8.07 -3.66
C ILE A 133 18.23 -8.04 -5.19
N GLY A 134 18.55 -6.86 -5.76
CA GLY A 134 18.78 -6.76 -7.19
C GLY A 134 17.56 -6.36 -8.02
N GLU A 135 16.47 -5.95 -7.40
CA GLU A 135 15.25 -5.46 -8.04
C GLU A 135 15.01 -3.97 -7.76
N ASN A 136 14.27 -3.29 -8.64
CA ASN A 136 13.75 -1.96 -8.37
C ASN A 136 12.76 -2.01 -7.20
N MET A 137 12.88 -1.07 -6.28
CA MET A 137 11.98 -0.96 -5.12
C MET A 137 11.66 0.49 -4.82
N ARG A 138 10.43 0.74 -4.38
CA ARG A 138 10.02 2.09 -3.98
C ARG A 138 8.92 2.06 -2.93
N LEU A 139 8.97 2.97 -2.00
CA LEU A 139 7.82 3.33 -1.17
C LEU A 139 6.88 4.15 -2.05
N ARG A 140 5.76 3.56 -2.48
CA ARG A 140 4.88 4.14 -3.50
C ARG A 140 3.85 5.09 -2.94
N ARG A 141 3.19 4.66 -1.88
CA ARG A 141 2.12 5.42 -1.23
C ARG A 141 2.04 5.10 0.25
N SER A 142 1.53 6.04 1.00
CA SER A 142 1.21 5.89 2.41
C SER A 142 -0.10 6.58 2.71
N ALA A 143 -0.80 6.12 3.73
CA ALA A 143 -1.98 6.77 4.26
C ALA A 143 -2.01 6.61 5.77
N ARG A 144 -2.43 7.66 6.47
CA ARG A 144 -2.59 7.70 7.92
C ARG A 144 -4.00 8.13 8.25
N LEU A 145 -4.67 7.38 9.11
CA LEU A 145 -5.95 7.76 9.69
C LEU A 145 -5.80 7.93 11.20
N SER A 146 -6.46 8.94 11.76
CA SER A 146 -6.48 9.17 13.20
C SER A 146 -7.83 9.70 13.67
N VAL A 147 -8.16 9.38 14.92
CA VAL A 147 -9.34 9.90 15.63
C VAL A 147 -8.90 10.46 16.97
N SER A 148 -9.56 11.53 17.43
CA SER A 148 -9.36 12.07 18.77
C SER A 148 -10.08 11.19 19.80
N GLU A 149 -11.29 10.75 19.45
CA GLU A 149 -12.15 9.88 20.24
C GLU A 149 -12.73 8.81 19.32
N GLY A 150 -12.54 7.51 19.68
CA GLY A 150 -12.94 6.41 18.84
C GLY A 150 -11.82 5.41 18.62
N ALA A 151 -11.86 4.67 17.51
CA ALA A 151 -10.88 3.65 17.18
C ALA A 151 -10.54 3.62 15.69
N VAL A 152 -9.28 3.31 15.37
CA VAL A 152 -8.84 2.92 14.03
C VAL A 152 -8.63 1.41 14.00
N SER A 153 -9.20 0.77 13.00
CA SER A 153 -9.06 -0.66 12.78
C SER A 153 -8.28 -0.93 11.51
N LEU A 154 -7.44 -1.96 11.56
CA LEU A 154 -6.59 -2.43 10.46
C LEU A 154 -7.00 -3.85 10.08
N TYR A 155 -7.11 -4.10 8.77
CA TYR A 155 -7.22 -5.44 8.22
C TYR A 155 -6.22 -5.63 7.08
N LEU A 156 -5.45 -6.71 7.15
CA LEU A 156 -4.53 -7.12 6.09
C LEU A 156 -5.00 -8.46 5.52
N HIS A 157 -5.26 -8.46 4.22
CA HIS A 157 -5.70 -9.64 3.49
C HIS A 157 -4.55 -10.29 2.73
N ASN A 158 -4.60 -11.61 2.54
CA ASN A 158 -3.50 -12.41 1.98
C ASN A 158 -2.18 -12.09 2.69
N ALA A 159 -2.20 -12.26 4.04
CA ALA A 159 -1.04 -12.02 4.89
C ALA A 159 0.17 -12.83 4.41
N GLN A 160 1.31 -12.15 4.27
CA GLN A 160 2.60 -12.75 3.91
C GLN A 160 3.54 -12.86 5.14
N GLY A 161 3.07 -12.38 6.28
CA GLY A 161 3.73 -12.35 7.57
C GLY A 161 2.98 -11.40 8.50
N GLU A 162 3.45 -11.25 9.73
CA GLU A 162 2.87 -10.31 10.69
C GLU A 162 2.98 -8.87 10.16
N GLY A 163 1.87 -8.14 10.16
CA GLY A 163 1.81 -6.72 9.75
C GLY A 163 2.00 -6.46 8.25
N VAL A 164 2.02 -7.49 7.39
CA VAL A 164 2.20 -7.35 5.94
C VAL A 164 1.25 -8.27 5.16
N GLY A 165 0.77 -7.78 4.02
CA GLY A 165 -0.15 -8.52 3.15
C GLY A 165 -0.17 -7.95 1.72
N ARG A 166 -1.11 -8.42 0.91
CA ARG A 166 -1.29 -7.93 -0.48
C ARG A 166 -2.41 -6.89 -0.60
N LEU A 167 -3.26 -6.79 0.39
CA LEU A 167 -4.31 -5.77 0.48
C LEU A 167 -4.42 -5.32 1.93
N GLY A 168 -4.44 -4.02 2.16
CA GLY A 168 -4.63 -3.41 3.47
C GLY A 168 -5.82 -2.46 3.48
N VAL A 169 -6.57 -2.49 4.57
CA VAL A 169 -7.68 -1.56 4.83
C VAL A 169 -7.55 -0.97 6.21
N LEU A 170 -7.68 0.36 6.29
CA LEU A 170 -7.90 1.10 7.52
C LEU A 170 -9.33 1.61 7.56
N VAL A 171 -9.96 1.56 8.72
CA VAL A 171 -11.26 2.19 9.00
C VAL A 171 -11.14 2.96 10.29
N ALA A 172 -11.47 4.25 10.24
CA ALA A 172 -11.52 5.13 11.41
C ALA A 172 -12.97 5.33 11.82
N LEU A 173 -13.32 4.87 13.04
CA LEU A 173 -14.61 5.13 13.67
C LEU A 173 -14.44 6.22 14.73
N GLU A 174 -15.20 7.28 14.62
CA GLU A 174 -15.25 8.37 15.59
C GLU A 174 -16.49 8.21 16.48
N GLY A 175 -16.29 8.31 17.81
CA GLY A 175 -17.37 8.16 18.78
C GLY A 175 -16.86 7.87 20.18
N ALA A 176 -17.65 8.27 21.20
CA ALA A 176 -17.36 8.08 22.63
C ALA A 176 -17.73 6.68 23.17
N GLY A 177 -18.04 5.73 22.27
CA GLY A 177 -18.46 4.38 22.64
C GLY A 177 -17.33 3.51 23.19
N ASP A 178 -17.71 2.31 23.66
CA ASP A 178 -16.74 1.29 24.11
C ASP A 178 -15.70 0.98 23.03
N GLN A 179 -14.43 1.13 23.37
CA GLN A 179 -13.29 0.94 22.45
C GLN A 179 -13.22 -0.48 21.86
N ALA A 180 -13.61 -1.50 22.62
CA ALA A 180 -13.58 -2.88 22.12
C ALA A 180 -14.68 -3.10 21.06
N VAL A 181 -15.87 -2.52 21.30
CA VAL A 181 -16.99 -2.56 20.33
C VAL A 181 -16.59 -1.80 19.05
N LEU A 182 -16.04 -0.59 19.19
CA LEU A 182 -15.62 0.21 18.03
C LEU A 182 -14.52 -0.48 17.22
N LYS A 183 -13.53 -1.11 17.86
CA LYS A 183 -12.48 -1.89 17.20
C LYS A 183 -13.05 -3.09 16.44
N ASP A 184 -14.00 -3.83 17.03
CA ASP A 184 -14.64 -4.99 16.40
C ASP A 184 -15.46 -4.57 15.17
N VAL A 185 -16.31 -3.54 15.31
CA VAL A 185 -17.13 -3.03 14.21
C VAL A 185 -16.23 -2.45 13.10
N GLY A 186 -15.22 -1.66 13.44
CA GLY A 186 -14.25 -1.13 12.47
C GLY A 186 -13.52 -2.24 11.71
N ARG A 187 -13.16 -3.34 12.40
CA ARG A 187 -12.57 -4.51 11.75
C ARG A 187 -13.55 -5.22 10.80
N LYS A 188 -14.81 -5.36 11.18
CA LYS A 188 -15.86 -5.93 10.33
C LYS A 188 -16.08 -5.09 9.06
N ILE A 189 -16.07 -3.76 9.19
CA ILE A 189 -16.15 -2.85 8.04
C ILE A 189 -14.89 -2.96 7.18
N ALA A 190 -13.69 -3.06 7.77
CA ALA A 190 -12.45 -3.25 7.02
C ALA A 190 -12.45 -4.59 6.24
N LEU A 191 -13.00 -5.66 6.83
CA LEU A 191 -13.24 -6.94 6.15
C LEU A 191 -14.22 -6.79 4.98
N HIS A 192 -15.29 -6.03 5.17
CA HIS A 192 -16.25 -5.72 4.10
C HIS A 192 -15.56 -5.00 2.94
N VAL A 193 -14.82 -3.91 3.21
CA VAL A 193 -14.08 -3.15 2.18
C VAL A 193 -13.06 -4.00 1.43
N ALA A 194 -12.45 -4.98 2.12
CA ALA A 194 -11.51 -5.89 1.50
C ALA A 194 -12.17 -6.98 0.64
N GLY A 195 -13.37 -7.44 1.03
CA GLY A 195 -14.04 -8.61 0.46
C GLY A 195 -15.23 -8.31 -0.44
N THR A 196 -15.69 -7.06 -0.51
CA THR A 196 -16.80 -6.71 -1.39
C THR A 196 -16.40 -6.83 -2.88
N PRO A 197 -17.29 -7.35 -3.75
CA PRO A 197 -17.02 -7.46 -5.20
C PRO A 197 -16.72 -6.10 -5.85
N THR A 198 -17.43 -5.05 -5.41
CA THR A 198 -17.21 -3.67 -5.86
C THR A 198 -16.58 -2.88 -4.73
N PRO A 199 -15.26 -2.63 -4.75
CA PRO A 199 -14.61 -1.82 -3.73
C PRO A 199 -15.23 -0.42 -3.64
N PRO A 200 -15.54 0.10 -2.44
CA PRO A 200 -16.11 1.43 -2.31
C PRO A 200 -15.11 2.50 -2.77
N LEU A 201 -15.62 3.48 -3.50
CA LEU A 201 -14.84 4.62 -4.00
C LEU A 201 -14.93 5.83 -3.06
N ALA A 202 -16.00 5.93 -2.29
CA ALA A 202 -16.26 7.05 -1.38
C ALA A 202 -16.99 6.57 -0.13
N LEU A 203 -16.90 7.37 0.94
CA LEU A 203 -17.65 7.12 2.17
C LEU A 203 -19.13 7.48 1.99
N ASN A 204 -19.39 8.67 1.44
CA ASN A 204 -20.72 9.23 1.17
C ASN A 204 -20.86 9.58 -0.32
N GLU A 205 -22.09 9.80 -0.78
CA GLU A 205 -22.36 10.23 -2.16
C GLU A 205 -21.66 11.55 -2.52
N GLY A 206 -21.59 12.50 -1.56
CA GLY A 206 -20.95 13.80 -1.75
C GLY A 206 -19.43 13.74 -1.85
N ASP A 207 -18.81 12.63 -1.45
CA ASP A 207 -17.36 12.41 -1.50
C ASP A 207 -16.90 11.75 -2.81
N LEU A 208 -17.86 11.37 -3.69
CA LEU A 208 -17.53 10.80 -5.00
C LEU A 208 -16.83 11.84 -5.87
N ASP A 209 -15.76 11.42 -6.52
CA ASP A 209 -15.08 12.24 -7.52
C ASP A 209 -16.06 12.58 -8.67
N PRO A 210 -16.38 13.86 -8.92
CA PRO A 210 -17.25 14.27 -10.02
C PRO A 210 -16.82 13.72 -11.38
N ALA A 211 -15.51 13.56 -11.61
CA ALA A 211 -14.98 13.00 -12.85
C ALA A 211 -15.34 11.51 -12.98
N ALA A 212 -15.33 10.75 -11.87
CA ALA A 212 -15.76 9.36 -11.87
C ALA A 212 -17.26 9.22 -12.14
N VAL A 213 -18.09 10.11 -11.56
CA VAL A 213 -19.55 10.15 -11.80
C VAL A 213 -19.86 10.46 -13.27
N GLU A 214 -19.20 11.47 -13.84
CA GLU A 214 -19.40 11.84 -15.26
C GLU A 214 -18.91 10.74 -16.21
N LYS A 215 -17.82 10.07 -15.90
CA LYS A 215 -17.32 8.94 -16.68
C LYS A 215 -18.33 7.79 -16.69
N GLU A 216 -18.88 7.44 -15.53
CA GLU A 216 -19.91 6.39 -15.42
C GLU A 216 -21.19 6.78 -16.14
N LYS A 217 -21.65 8.03 -15.96
CA LYS A 217 -22.83 8.56 -16.65
C LYS A 217 -22.68 8.48 -18.17
N LYS A 218 -21.51 8.88 -18.69
CA LYS A 218 -21.20 8.77 -20.11
C LYS A 218 -21.26 7.30 -20.57
N PHE A 219 -20.58 6.40 -19.86
CA PHE A 219 -20.59 4.97 -20.20
C PHE A 219 -22.00 4.38 -20.25
N LEU A 220 -22.82 4.65 -19.24
CA LEU A 220 -24.21 4.18 -19.18
C LEU A 220 -25.08 4.80 -20.28
N THR A 221 -24.82 6.07 -20.65
CA THR A 221 -25.51 6.75 -21.75
C THR A 221 -25.19 6.11 -23.09
N ASP A 222 -23.90 5.91 -23.39
CA ASP A 222 -23.44 5.29 -24.63
C ASP A 222 -24.03 3.88 -24.76
N GLN A 223 -24.02 3.07 -23.71
CA GLN A 223 -24.61 1.74 -23.66
C GLN A 223 -26.15 1.78 -23.90
N ALA A 224 -26.85 2.77 -23.35
CA ALA A 224 -28.31 2.89 -23.52
C ALA A 224 -28.67 3.32 -24.94
N LEU A 225 -27.89 4.19 -25.57
CA LEU A 225 -28.08 4.62 -26.96
C LEU A 225 -27.86 3.48 -27.96
N GLU A 226 -26.86 2.62 -27.73
CA GLU A 226 -26.65 1.42 -28.54
C GLU A 226 -27.87 0.47 -28.54
N SER A 227 -28.67 0.49 -27.49
CA SER A 227 -29.92 -0.29 -27.41
C SER A 227 -31.11 0.27 -28.25
N GLY A 228 -30.89 1.37 -28.98
CA GLY A 228 -31.90 1.97 -29.89
C GLY A 228 -33.05 2.69 -29.20
N LYS A 229 -32.92 3.04 -27.91
CA LYS A 229 -33.97 3.72 -27.16
C LYS A 229 -34.01 5.23 -27.46
N PRO A 230 -35.20 5.88 -27.45
CA PRO A 230 -35.31 7.33 -27.60
C PRO A 230 -34.58 8.09 -26.51
N LEU A 231 -33.94 9.22 -26.84
CA LEU A 231 -33.10 10.01 -25.92
C LEU A 231 -33.81 10.37 -24.61
N ALA A 232 -35.06 10.80 -24.66
CA ALA A 232 -35.85 11.15 -23.48
C ALA A 232 -36.10 9.97 -22.52
N VAL A 233 -36.13 8.74 -23.06
CA VAL A 233 -36.20 7.50 -22.23
C VAL A 233 -34.84 7.17 -21.61
N VAL A 234 -33.77 7.37 -22.39
CA VAL A 234 -32.40 7.16 -21.96
C VAL A 234 -32.10 8.07 -20.77
N GLU A 235 -32.37 9.35 -20.81
CA GLU A 235 -32.11 10.31 -19.73
C GLU A 235 -32.71 9.85 -18.38
N LYS A 236 -34.00 9.48 -18.38
CA LYS A 236 -34.66 8.96 -17.16
C LYS A 236 -34.05 7.63 -16.66
N MET A 237 -33.62 6.77 -17.57
CA MET A 237 -32.97 5.50 -17.21
C MET A 237 -31.63 5.76 -16.58
N ILE A 238 -30.85 6.74 -17.08
CA ILE A 238 -29.51 7.05 -16.56
C ILE A 238 -29.58 7.55 -15.13
N GLU A 239 -30.54 8.40 -14.77
CA GLU A 239 -30.72 8.84 -13.37
C GLU A 239 -30.87 7.66 -12.40
N GLY A 240 -31.69 6.68 -12.75
CA GLY A 240 -31.90 5.49 -11.92
C GLY A 240 -30.69 4.58 -11.88
N ARG A 241 -29.95 4.44 -13.00
CA ARG A 241 -28.73 3.64 -13.07
C ARG A 241 -27.58 4.28 -12.29
N ILE A 242 -27.42 5.59 -12.36
CA ILE A 242 -26.42 6.33 -11.58
C ILE A 242 -26.71 6.19 -10.09
N ARG A 243 -27.96 6.31 -9.66
CA ARG A 243 -28.32 6.08 -8.26
C ARG A 243 -27.93 4.67 -7.80
N LYS A 244 -28.25 3.67 -8.61
CA LYS A 244 -27.89 2.29 -8.30
C LYS A 244 -26.36 2.10 -8.24
N TRP A 245 -25.61 2.68 -9.19
CA TRP A 245 -24.17 2.64 -9.18
C TRP A 245 -23.60 3.33 -7.92
N GLN A 246 -24.17 4.47 -7.50
CA GLN A 246 -23.77 5.14 -6.25
C GLN A 246 -24.00 4.23 -5.04
N GLU A 247 -25.13 3.51 -4.97
CA GLU A 247 -25.37 2.51 -3.91
C GLU A 247 -24.32 1.39 -3.92
N GLU A 248 -23.78 1.03 -5.09
CA GLU A 248 -22.76 0.01 -5.23
C GLU A 248 -21.34 0.48 -4.86
N VAL A 249 -21.03 1.79 -5.00
CA VAL A 249 -19.66 2.32 -4.80
C VAL A 249 -19.51 3.23 -3.58
N VAL A 250 -20.59 3.55 -2.88
CA VAL A 250 -20.57 4.35 -1.63
C VAL A 250 -20.61 3.43 -0.42
N LEU A 251 -19.57 3.46 0.39
CA LEU A 251 -19.38 2.52 1.52
C LEU A 251 -20.62 2.43 2.43
N LEU A 252 -21.17 3.58 2.86
CA LEU A 252 -22.30 3.58 3.79
C LEU A 252 -23.58 2.99 3.20
N LYS A 253 -23.72 2.98 1.88
CA LYS A 253 -24.90 2.44 1.16
C LYS A 253 -24.74 0.95 0.82
N GLN A 254 -23.53 0.42 0.82
CA GLN A 254 -23.29 -0.97 0.46
C GLN A 254 -23.98 -1.94 1.42
N PRO A 255 -24.59 -3.02 0.92
CA PRO A 255 -25.01 -4.14 1.75
C PRO A 255 -23.80 -4.77 2.43
N PHE A 256 -23.87 -4.98 3.74
CA PHE A 256 -22.78 -5.51 4.51
C PHE A 256 -22.51 -6.99 4.15
N VAL A 257 -21.30 -7.32 3.74
CA VAL A 257 -20.96 -8.68 3.23
C VAL A 257 -21.24 -9.81 4.24
N MET A 258 -21.22 -9.52 5.55
CA MET A 258 -21.50 -10.50 6.59
C MET A 258 -22.99 -10.58 6.94
N ASN A 259 -23.79 -9.59 6.55
CA ASN A 259 -25.23 -9.53 6.70
C ASN A 259 -25.83 -8.68 5.58
N PRO A 260 -26.14 -9.27 4.40
CA PRO A 260 -26.60 -8.53 3.22
C PRO A 260 -27.95 -7.81 3.38
N ASP A 261 -28.73 -8.15 4.39
CA ASP A 261 -30.00 -7.48 4.71
C ASP A 261 -29.81 -6.12 5.41
N GLN A 262 -28.56 -5.79 5.75
CA GLN A 262 -28.17 -4.59 6.47
C GLN A 262 -27.14 -3.81 5.68
N THR A 263 -27.27 -2.49 5.58
CA THR A 263 -26.21 -1.62 5.02
C THR A 263 -25.17 -1.27 6.07
N ILE A 264 -24.00 -0.78 5.63
CA ILE A 264 -22.96 -0.28 6.56
C ILE A 264 -23.50 0.89 7.40
N GLU A 265 -24.31 1.79 6.83
CA GLU A 265 -24.95 2.87 7.57
C GLU A 265 -25.87 2.35 8.70
N GLN A 266 -26.64 1.28 8.44
CA GLN A 266 -27.49 0.64 9.44
C GLN A 266 -26.65 -0.05 10.53
N LEU A 267 -25.54 -0.71 10.17
CA LEU A 267 -24.59 -1.30 11.13
C LEU A 267 -24.05 -0.23 12.08
N ILE A 268 -23.66 0.93 11.57
CA ILE A 268 -23.17 2.05 12.38
C ILE A 268 -24.27 2.60 13.30
N ALA A 269 -25.50 2.73 12.80
CA ALA A 269 -26.63 3.19 13.61
C ALA A 269 -26.98 2.20 14.75
N GLU A 270 -26.85 0.90 14.53
CA GLU A 270 -27.01 -0.11 15.57
C GLU A 270 -25.87 -0.05 16.59
N THR A 271 -24.62 0.10 16.13
CA THR A 271 -23.47 0.29 17.01
C THR A 271 -23.63 1.50 17.92
N ALA A 272 -24.13 2.62 17.39
CA ALA A 272 -24.42 3.82 18.20
C ALA A 272 -25.47 3.56 19.28
N LYS A 273 -26.50 2.77 19.01
CA LYS A 273 -27.50 2.35 20.01
C LYS A 273 -26.90 1.43 21.07
N GLU A 274 -26.06 0.46 20.65
CA GLU A 274 -25.41 -0.50 21.55
C GLU A 274 -24.46 0.21 22.52
N THR A 275 -23.65 1.15 22.00
CA THR A 275 -22.68 1.90 22.81
C THR A 275 -23.30 3.06 23.61
N GLY A 276 -24.53 3.44 23.30
CA GLY A 276 -25.21 4.60 23.92
C GLY A 276 -24.60 5.95 23.56
N ALA A 277 -23.77 6.01 22.52
CA ALA A 277 -23.08 7.20 22.06
C ALA A 277 -23.11 7.32 20.52
N PRO A 278 -23.07 8.52 19.95
CA PRO A 278 -22.94 8.69 18.51
C PRO A 278 -21.66 8.01 17.99
N VAL A 279 -21.80 7.26 16.89
CA VAL A 279 -20.69 6.62 16.19
C VAL A 279 -20.80 6.96 14.71
N ALA A 280 -19.68 7.29 14.09
CA ALA A 280 -19.60 7.55 12.65
C ALA A 280 -18.33 6.94 12.05
N VAL A 281 -18.42 6.50 10.80
CA VAL A 281 -17.22 6.24 10.00
C VAL A 281 -16.64 7.60 9.61
N LYS A 282 -15.45 7.92 10.08
CA LYS A 282 -14.76 9.17 9.74
C LYS A 282 -14.09 9.09 8.38
N ALA A 283 -13.42 7.96 8.14
CA ALA A 283 -12.69 7.71 6.90
C ALA A 283 -12.36 6.22 6.76
N PHE A 284 -12.08 5.81 5.54
CA PHE A 284 -11.44 4.53 5.26
C PHE A 284 -10.35 4.70 4.20
N VAL A 285 -9.42 3.76 4.19
CA VAL A 285 -8.36 3.66 3.17
C VAL A 285 -8.23 2.20 2.76
N ARG A 286 -8.11 1.96 1.46
CA ARG A 286 -7.87 0.65 0.88
C ARG A 286 -6.66 0.71 -0.04
N PHE A 287 -5.65 -0.10 0.23
CA PHE A 287 -4.50 -0.30 -0.65
C PHE A 287 -4.50 -1.75 -1.15
N ALA A 288 -4.81 -1.95 -2.42
CA ALA A 288 -4.50 -3.19 -3.11
C ALA A 288 -3.13 -3.05 -3.77
N LEU A 289 -2.27 -4.03 -3.54
CA LEU A 289 -0.90 -4.04 -4.06
C LEU A 289 -0.90 -3.88 -5.59
N GLY A 290 -0.11 -2.94 -6.09
CA GLY A 290 0.06 -2.69 -7.52
C GLY A 290 -1.13 -2.04 -8.22
N GLU A 291 -2.21 -1.71 -7.50
CA GLU A 291 -3.38 -1.05 -8.08
C GLU A 291 -2.99 0.30 -8.73
N GLY A 292 -3.35 0.49 -10.03
CA GLY A 292 -3.01 1.69 -10.79
C GLY A 292 -1.54 1.78 -11.24
N VAL A 293 -0.74 0.73 -11.08
CA VAL A 293 0.58 0.66 -11.71
C VAL A 293 0.42 0.09 -13.11
N GLU A 294 0.83 0.85 -14.13
CA GLU A 294 0.90 0.33 -15.48
C GLU A 294 1.96 -0.78 -15.55
N LYS A 295 1.50 -2.02 -15.69
CA LYS A 295 2.38 -3.12 -16.05
C LYS A 295 2.69 -2.94 -17.54
N LYS A 296 3.95 -2.64 -17.90
CA LYS A 296 4.39 -2.84 -19.27
C LYS A 296 4.07 -4.30 -19.61
N GLN A 297 3.20 -4.53 -20.57
CA GLN A 297 3.09 -5.86 -21.14
C GLN A 297 4.44 -6.13 -21.81
N ASP A 298 5.23 -6.99 -21.19
CA ASP A 298 6.41 -7.53 -21.83
C ASP A 298 5.90 -8.28 -23.05
N ASP A 299 6.10 -7.71 -24.24
CA ASP A 299 5.85 -8.42 -25.49
C ASP A 299 6.98 -9.44 -25.66
N PHE A 300 6.79 -10.57 -24.95
CA PHE A 300 7.74 -11.68 -24.95
C PHE A 300 8.07 -12.15 -26.36
N ALA A 301 7.14 -12.00 -27.30
CA ALA A 301 7.34 -12.30 -28.70
C ALA A 301 8.32 -11.33 -29.37
N ALA A 302 8.20 -10.03 -29.07
CA ALA A 302 9.12 -9.00 -29.57
C ALA A 302 10.51 -9.13 -28.92
N GLU A 303 10.59 -9.47 -27.63
CA GLU A 303 11.86 -9.69 -26.92
C GLU A 303 12.60 -10.92 -27.45
N VAL A 304 11.91 -12.04 -27.66
CA VAL A 304 12.47 -13.24 -28.27
C VAL A 304 12.89 -12.97 -29.72
N ALA A 305 12.10 -12.23 -30.50
CA ALA A 305 12.46 -11.85 -31.87
C ALA A 305 13.73 -10.98 -31.92
N SER A 306 13.90 -10.07 -30.97
CA SER A 306 15.10 -9.23 -30.84
C SER A 306 16.35 -10.04 -30.45
N MET A 307 16.20 -11.08 -29.62
CA MET A 307 17.28 -11.99 -29.21
C MET A 307 17.68 -13.01 -30.32
N THR A 308 16.73 -13.39 -31.17
CA THR A 308 16.98 -14.38 -32.24
C THR A 308 17.46 -13.76 -33.55
N GLY A 309 17.59 -12.42 -33.63
CA GLY A 309 18.17 -11.75 -34.79
C GLY A 309 17.37 -11.92 -36.11
N GLN A 310 16.08 -12.24 -36.00
CA GLN A 310 15.16 -12.27 -37.14
C GLN A 310 14.36 -10.96 -37.18
N GLY A 311 14.93 -9.95 -37.79
CA GLY A 311 14.36 -8.67 -38.18
C GLY A 311 14.84 -8.30 -39.55
#